data_3602df69184683c828b29b3d665b9aac
#
_entry.id   3602df69184683c828b29b3d665b9aac
#
_cell.length_a   1.000
_cell.length_b   1.000
_cell.length_c   1.000
_cell.angle_alpha   90.00
_cell.angle_beta   90.00
_cell.angle_gamma   90.00
#
_symmetry.space_group_name_H-M   'P 1'
#
loop_
_entity.id
_entity.type
_entity.pdbx_description
1 polymer ?
#
loop_
_entity_poly.entity_id
_entity_poly.type
_entity_poly.pdbx_seq_one_letter_code
_entity_poly.pdbx_strand_id
1 'polypeptide(L)'
;CNVGNIFMNWTEKYRQYSQMVTSRCREYSKTREYDKEISFDLKDFFPSINPIKILNYIWDAVSGKYKDDDDKKCLKTIISKLLYFRIPENNLDGWKDVYYKGQGDLIKVVNGFYPSRGIAQGLPQSYFFGNLCMIEIAESMNHIEELTESDSYFYVDDSVVFAKNIDTNFFGKLIEKLNSSITEVSKKEKLKEYPALGHELLLQALDITYEIQFHPNGKGTICDIKDSFKGMDG
;
A
#
# COMPACT_ATOMS: atom_id res chain seq x y z
N CYS A 1 -5.42 5.49 11.67
CA CYS A 1 -5.37 6.17 10.36
C CYS A 1 -6.41 7.27 10.31
N ASN A 2 -5.99 8.52 10.33
CA ASN A 2 -6.86 9.60 9.91
C ASN A 2 -7.06 9.46 8.40
N VAL A 3 -8.17 8.87 8.00
CA VAL A 3 -8.65 8.93 6.62
C VAL A 3 -9.04 10.39 6.39
N GLY A 4 -8.04 11.20 6.10
CA GLY A 4 -8.22 12.61 5.83
C GLY A 4 -9.21 12.80 4.69
N ASN A 5 -9.93 13.89 4.73
CA ASN A 5 -10.94 14.29 3.77
C ASN A 5 -10.55 13.89 2.33
N ILE A 6 -11.22 12.87 1.78
CA ILE A 6 -10.97 12.32 0.44
C ILE A 6 -11.07 13.36 -0.69
N PHE A 7 -11.67 14.49 -0.41
CA PHE A 7 -11.84 15.61 -1.36
C PHE A 7 -10.67 16.60 -1.37
N MET A 8 -9.68 16.45 -0.48
CA MET A 8 -8.49 17.31 -0.53
C MET A 8 -7.59 16.92 -1.69
N ASN A 9 -6.98 17.93 -2.32
CA ASN A 9 -5.93 17.75 -3.31
C ASN A 9 -4.79 16.90 -2.69
N TRP A 10 -4.30 15.91 -3.41
CA TRP A 10 -3.22 15.02 -2.97
C TRP A 10 -1.96 15.78 -2.54
N THR A 11 -1.62 16.88 -3.22
CA THR A 11 -0.47 17.74 -2.87
C THR A 11 -0.65 18.35 -1.48
N GLU A 12 -1.85 18.80 -1.15
CA GLU A 12 -2.16 19.36 0.17
C GLU A 12 -2.09 18.29 1.25
N LYS A 13 -2.57 17.09 0.98
CA LYS A 13 -2.46 15.96 1.92
C LYS A 13 -1.02 15.57 2.18
N TYR A 14 -0.22 15.49 1.13
CA TYR A 14 1.21 15.21 1.27
C TYR A 14 1.93 16.30 2.06
N ARG A 15 1.60 17.57 1.81
CA ARG A 15 2.14 18.70 2.57
C ARG A 15 1.78 18.60 4.05
N GLN A 16 0.54 18.27 4.38
CA GLN A 16 0.09 18.07 5.77
C GLN A 16 0.81 16.90 6.43
N TYR A 17 0.96 15.78 5.73
CA TYR A 17 1.74 14.64 6.21
C TYR A 17 3.20 15.04 6.50
N SER A 18 3.87 15.68 5.56
CA SER A 18 5.25 16.13 5.72
C SER A 18 5.41 17.13 6.87
N GLN A 19 4.49 18.08 7.01
CA GLN A 19 4.48 19.04 8.12
C GLN A 19 4.27 18.34 9.47
N MET A 20 3.38 17.37 9.53
CA MET A 20 3.10 16.59 10.73
C MET A 20 4.34 15.78 11.14
N VAL A 21 4.94 15.02 10.22
CA VAL A 21 6.17 14.26 10.47
C VAL A 21 7.30 15.19 10.97
N THR A 22 7.51 16.31 10.27
CA THR A 22 8.54 17.30 10.67
C THR A 22 8.26 17.88 12.06
N SER A 23 6.99 18.17 12.39
CA SER A 23 6.61 18.69 13.70
C SER A 23 6.89 17.67 14.81
N ARG A 24 6.55 16.40 14.57
CA ARG A 24 6.81 15.30 15.50
C ARG A 24 8.30 15.05 15.68
N CYS A 25 9.06 15.05 14.63
CA CYS A 25 10.50 14.91 14.70
C CYS A 25 11.13 16.04 15.57
N ARG A 26 10.69 17.29 15.41
CA ARG A 26 11.12 18.42 16.27
C ARG A 26 10.69 18.28 17.74
N GLU A 27 9.51 17.75 17.99
CA GLU A 27 9.02 17.45 19.33
C GLU A 27 9.90 16.40 20.00
N TYR A 28 10.14 15.28 19.33
CA TYR A 28 10.94 14.17 19.86
C TYR A 28 12.41 14.52 20.01
N SER A 29 12.95 15.41 19.18
CA SER A 29 14.30 15.93 19.38
C SER A 29 14.46 16.69 20.71
N LYS A 30 13.37 17.28 21.25
CA LYS A 30 13.35 18.02 22.51
C LYS A 30 13.00 17.13 23.71
N THR A 31 11.93 16.31 23.56
CA THR A 31 11.43 15.43 24.61
C THR A 31 12.30 14.20 24.86
N ARG A 32 13.02 13.75 23.82
CA ARG A 32 13.78 12.50 23.81
C ARG A 32 12.92 11.26 24.07
N GLU A 33 11.62 11.37 23.74
CA GLU A 33 10.69 10.25 23.82
C GLU A 33 11.09 9.15 22.85
N TYR A 34 11.49 9.54 21.63
CA TYR A 34 12.10 8.67 20.63
C TYR A 34 13.46 9.24 20.23
N ASP A 35 14.37 8.38 19.83
CA ASP A 35 15.75 8.78 19.44
C ASP A 35 16.09 8.43 17.98
N LYS A 36 15.26 7.58 17.35
CA LYS A 36 15.45 7.13 15.96
C LYS A 36 14.26 7.54 15.08
N GLU A 37 14.59 7.98 13.89
CA GLU A 37 13.68 8.13 12.75
C GLU A 37 13.98 7.04 11.74
N ILE A 38 12.96 6.29 11.36
CA ILE A 38 13.06 5.18 10.44
C ILE A 38 12.13 5.48 9.26
N SER A 39 12.67 5.54 8.07
CA SER A 39 11.88 5.64 6.84
C SER A 39 11.87 4.30 6.11
N PHE A 40 10.69 3.94 5.61
CA PHE A 40 10.49 2.74 4.80
C PHE A 40 9.86 3.12 3.45
N ASP A 41 10.15 2.33 2.43
CA ASP A 41 9.53 2.43 1.11
C ASP A 41 9.08 1.04 0.66
N LEU A 42 7.86 0.96 0.12
CA LEU A 42 7.30 -0.28 -0.39
C LEU A 42 7.64 -0.45 -1.88
N LYS A 43 8.14 -1.62 -2.21
CA LYS A 43 8.54 -1.94 -3.57
C LYS A 43 7.32 -2.14 -4.47
N ASP A 44 7.28 -1.41 -5.58
CA ASP A 44 6.23 -1.54 -6.60
C ASP A 44 4.82 -1.62 -5.96
N PHE A 45 4.51 -0.71 -5.01
CA PHE A 45 3.36 -0.82 -4.11
C PHE A 45 2.04 -1.03 -4.85
N PHE A 46 1.64 -0.10 -5.72
CA PHE A 46 0.36 -0.20 -6.44
C PHE A 46 0.21 -1.46 -7.29
N PRO A 47 1.23 -1.88 -8.08
CA PRO A 47 1.20 -3.16 -8.78
C PRO A 47 1.16 -4.39 -7.87
N SER A 48 1.60 -4.26 -6.62
CA SER A 48 1.66 -5.36 -5.64
C SER A 48 0.38 -5.54 -4.82
N ILE A 49 -0.54 -4.58 -4.87
CA ILE A 49 -1.83 -4.67 -4.17
C ILE A 49 -2.74 -5.69 -4.87
N ASN A 50 -3.27 -6.63 -4.08
CA ASN A 50 -4.27 -7.57 -4.58
C ASN A 50 -5.64 -6.89 -4.66
N PRO A 51 -6.19 -6.62 -5.87
CA PRO A 51 -7.48 -5.94 -6.01
C PRO A 51 -8.65 -6.78 -5.47
N ILE A 52 -8.55 -8.12 -5.50
CA ILE A 52 -9.57 -9.01 -4.93
C ILE A 52 -9.66 -8.82 -3.43
N LYS A 53 -8.53 -8.67 -2.74
CA LYS A 53 -8.48 -8.41 -1.30
C LYS A 53 -9.15 -7.08 -0.95
N ILE A 54 -8.87 -6.03 -1.68
CA ILE A 54 -9.51 -4.73 -1.50
C ILE A 54 -11.03 -4.83 -1.77
N LEU A 55 -11.43 -5.51 -2.83
CA LEU A 55 -12.84 -5.73 -3.12
C LEU A 55 -13.56 -6.48 -1.99
N ASN A 56 -12.97 -7.57 -1.49
CA ASN A 56 -13.51 -8.32 -0.37
C ASN A 56 -13.63 -7.46 0.90
N TYR A 57 -12.60 -6.70 1.23
CA TYR A 57 -12.60 -5.81 2.38
C TYR A 57 -13.74 -4.77 2.32
N ILE A 58 -13.87 -4.08 1.18
CA ILE A 58 -14.93 -3.10 0.98
C ILE A 58 -16.30 -3.79 0.99
N TRP A 59 -16.42 -4.93 0.33
CA TRP A 59 -17.65 -5.70 0.26
C TRP A 59 -18.16 -6.13 1.64
N ASP A 60 -17.28 -6.64 2.49
CA ASP A 60 -17.62 -7.02 3.86
C ASP A 60 -18.09 -5.83 4.69
N ALA A 61 -17.46 -4.67 4.49
CA ALA A 61 -17.82 -3.46 5.23
C ALA A 61 -19.17 -2.85 4.81
N VAL A 62 -19.61 -3.04 3.57
CA VAL A 62 -20.76 -2.31 3.02
C VAL A 62 -21.93 -3.17 2.59
N SER A 63 -21.72 -4.44 2.22
CA SER A 63 -22.77 -5.31 1.66
C SER A 63 -23.98 -5.50 2.58
N GLY A 64 -23.73 -5.57 3.89
CA GLY A 64 -24.78 -5.70 4.90
C GLY A 64 -25.73 -4.48 5.00
N LYS A 65 -25.35 -3.33 4.43
CA LYS A 65 -26.20 -2.12 4.37
C LYS A 65 -27.22 -2.16 3.26
N TYR A 66 -27.05 -3.04 2.28
CA TYR A 66 -27.93 -3.20 1.13
C TYR A 66 -28.72 -4.50 1.26
N LYS A 67 -30.04 -4.42 1.19
CA LYS A 67 -30.93 -5.59 1.29
C LYS A 67 -31.27 -6.17 -0.07
N ASP A 68 -31.36 -5.32 -1.08
CA ASP A 68 -31.71 -5.70 -2.44
C ASP A 68 -30.50 -6.27 -3.18
N ASP A 69 -30.68 -7.38 -3.89
CA ASP A 69 -29.61 -8.05 -4.62
C ASP A 69 -29.17 -7.29 -5.88
N ASP A 70 -30.06 -6.51 -6.50
CA ASP A 70 -29.71 -5.66 -7.63
C ASP A 70 -28.85 -4.47 -7.18
N ASP A 71 -29.15 -3.89 -6.02
CA ASP A 71 -28.30 -2.86 -5.39
C ASP A 71 -26.91 -3.40 -5.06
N LYS A 72 -26.83 -4.59 -4.51
CA LYS A 72 -25.55 -5.26 -4.22
C LYS A 72 -24.74 -5.51 -5.49
N LYS A 73 -25.39 -5.97 -6.56
CA LYS A 73 -24.76 -6.20 -7.86
C LYS A 73 -24.30 -4.90 -8.49
N CYS A 74 -25.08 -3.84 -8.40
CA CYS A 74 -24.71 -2.50 -8.85
C CYS A 74 -23.48 -1.98 -8.09
N LEU A 75 -23.50 -2.04 -6.76
CA LEU A 75 -22.38 -1.64 -5.90
C LEU A 75 -21.10 -2.39 -6.25
N LYS A 76 -21.16 -3.72 -6.36
CA LYS A 76 -20.02 -4.53 -6.74
C LYS A 76 -19.45 -4.12 -8.10
N THR A 77 -20.34 -3.88 -9.07
CA THR A 77 -19.92 -3.43 -10.40
C THR A 77 -19.18 -2.09 -10.35
N ILE A 78 -19.67 -1.15 -9.52
CA ILE A 78 -19.02 0.15 -9.34
C ILE A 78 -17.64 -0.03 -8.70
N ILE A 79 -17.54 -0.77 -7.60
CA ILE A 79 -16.25 -1.01 -6.92
C ILE A 79 -15.25 -1.69 -7.87
N SER A 80 -15.70 -2.71 -8.61
CA SER A 80 -14.84 -3.41 -9.56
C SER A 80 -14.34 -2.50 -10.69
N LYS A 81 -15.16 -1.58 -11.19
CA LYS A 81 -14.75 -0.60 -12.20
C LYS A 81 -13.76 0.44 -11.67
N LEU A 82 -13.75 0.69 -10.37
CA LEU A 82 -12.79 1.59 -9.73
C LEU A 82 -11.46 0.90 -9.43
N LEU A 83 -11.48 -0.42 -9.17
CA LEU A 83 -10.31 -1.21 -8.84
C LEU A 83 -9.57 -1.73 -10.06
N TYR A 84 -10.31 -2.34 -10.99
CA TYR A 84 -9.71 -2.99 -12.14
C TYR A 84 -9.54 -2.03 -13.30
N PHE A 85 -8.37 -2.05 -13.89
CA PHE A 85 -8.08 -1.29 -15.10
C PHE A 85 -7.51 -2.20 -16.18
N ARG A 86 -7.43 -1.69 -17.39
CA ARG A 86 -6.88 -2.41 -18.54
C ARG A 86 -5.92 -1.50 -19.29
N ILE A 87 -4.85 -2.08 -19.79
CA ILE A 87 -3.89 -1.37 -20.63
C ILE A 87 -4.15 -1.78 -22.07
N PRO A 88 -4.40 -0.83 -22.99
CA PRO A 88 -4.51 -1.11 -24.41
C PRO A 88 -3.23 -1.76 -24.93
N GLU A 89 -3.35 -2.74 -25.84
CA GLU A 89 -2.22 -3.47 -26.39
C GLU A 89 -1.17 -2.56 -27.05
N ASN A 90 -1.59 -1.53 -27.74
CA ASN A 90 -0.71 -0.54 -28.37
C ASN A 90 0.05 0.37 -27.37
N ASN A 91 -0.31 0.37 -26.11
CA ASN A 91 0.33 1.17 -25.05
C ASN A 91 1.13 0.30 -24.06
N LEU A 92 1.21 -1.01 -24.29
CA LEU A 92 1.79 -1.94 -23.33
C LEU A 92 3.27 -1.69 -23.05
N ASP A 93 4.07 -1.33 -24.06
CA ASP A 93 5.52 -1.23 -23.94
C ASP A 93 5.97 -0.28 -22.84
N GLY A 94 5.23 0.82 -22.62
CA GLY A 94 5.52 1.77 -21.55
C GLY A 94 5.16 1.28 -20.13
N TRP A 95 4.31 0.24 -20.02
CA TRP A 95 3.78 -0.23 -18.73
C TRP A 95 4.10 -1.68 -18.40
N LYS A 96 4.70 -2.41 -19.35
CA LYS A 96 4.98 -3.84 -19.22
C LYS A 96 5.83 -4.15 -18.00
N ASP A 97 6.89 -3.40 -17.77
CA ASP A 97 7.82 -3.66 -16.67
C ASP A 97 7.21 -3.27 -15.30
N VAL A 98 6.28 -2.33 -15.28
CA VAL A 98 5.63 -1.89 -14.05
C VAL A 98 4.56 -2.88 -13.60
N TYR A 99 3.61 -3.21 -14.48
CA TYR A 99 2.43 -3.99 -14.11
C TYR A 99 2.54 -5.48 -14.40
N TYR A 100 3.50 -5.92 -15.22
CA TYR A 100 3.61 -7.31 -15.67
C TYR A 100 4.97 -7.95 -15.42
N LYS A 101 5.85 -7.28 -14.70
CA LYS A 101 7.18 -7.79 -14.37
C LYS A 101 7.09 -9.18 -13.74
N GLY A 102 7.81 -10.13 -14.32
CA GLY A 102 7.85 -11.52 -13.85
C GLY A 102 6.64 -12.38 -14.22
N GLN A 103 5.67 -11.85 -14.98
CA GLN A 103 4.50 -12.61 -15.42
C GLN A 103 4.71 -13.31 -16.80
N GLY A 104 5.75 -12.94 -17.54
CA GLY A 104 6.14 -13.59 -18.80
C GLY A 104 5.00 -13.67 -19.82
N ASP A 105 4.91 -14.82 -20.51
CA ASP A 105 3.90 -15.09 -21.55
C ASP A 105 2.52 -15.45 -20.99
N LEU A 106 2.34 -15.42 -19.67
CA LEU A 106 1.07 -15.74 -19.02
C LEU A 106 0.00 -14.67 -19.24
N ILE A 107 0.41 -13.47 -19.65
CA ILE A 107 -0.52 -12.37 -19.86
C ILE A 107 -1.10 -12.46 -21.27
N LYS A 108 -2.34 -12.85 -21.34
CA LYS A 108 -3.07 -12.93 -22.61
C LYS A 108 -3.84 -11.64 -22.87
N VAL A 109 -3.76 -11.16 -24.11
CA VAL A 109 -4.62 -10.09 -24.58
C VAL A 109 -6.07 -10.58 -24.62
N VAL A 110 -6.97 -9.83 -24.02
CA VAL A 110 -8.40 -10.09 -24.05
C VAL A 110 -9.10 -8.90 -24.68
N ASN A 111 -9.70 -9.08 -25.85
CA ASN A 111 -10.36 -8.02 -26.59
C ASN A 111 -9.49 -6.77 -26.84
N GLY A 112 -8.18 -6.95 -27.15
CA GLY A 112 -7.24 -5.85 -27.41
C GLY A 112 -6.72 -5.14 -26.17
N PHE A 113 -6.93 -5.70 -24.99
CA PHE A 113 -6.47 -5.15 -23.71
C PHE A 113 -5.77 -6.20 -22.87
N TYR A 114 -4.80 -5.74 -22.08
CA TYR A 114 -4.17 -6.55 -21.06
C TYR A 114 -4.89 -6.32 -19.71
N PRO A 115 -5.26 -7.38 -18.97
CA PRO A 115 -5.77 -7.25 -17.62
C PRO A 115 -4.68 -6.68 -16.71
N SER A 116 -5.05 -5.79 -15.82
CA SER A 116 -4.09 -5.15 -14.91
C SER A 116 -3.64 -6.08 -13.78
N ARG A 117 -2.37 -5.99 -13.44
CA ARG A 117 -1.85 -6.44 -12.15
C ARG A 117 -1.96 -5.28 -11.15
N GLY A 118 -2.44 -5.57 -9.93
CA GLY A 118 -2.55 -4.54 -8.91
C GLY A 118 -3.64 -3.52 -9.19
N ILE A 119 -3.45 -2.30 -8.71
CA ILE A 119 -4.31 -1.15 -8.92
C ILE A 119 -3.57 -0.03 -9.67
N ALA A 120 -4.31 0.81 -10.39
CA ALA A 120 -3.72 1.86 -11.21
C ALA A 120 -3.03 2.92 -10.35
N GLN A 121 -1.77 3.25 -10.67
CA GLN A 121 -1.06 4.34 -10.03
C GLN A 121 -1.52 5.70 -10.55
N GLY A 122 -1.59 6.70 -9.67
CA GLY A 122 -1.88 8.10 -10.05
C GLY A 122 -3.36 8.47 -10.10
N LEU A 123 -4.27 7.53 -9.86
CA LEU A 123 -5.70 7.82 -9.79
C LEU A 123 -6.14 8.14 -8.34
N PRO A 124 -7.07 9.10 -8.14
CA PRO A 124 -7.52 9.48 -6.79
C PRO A 124 -8.05 8.30 -5.96
N GLN A 125 -8.84 7.41 -6.56
CA GLN A 125 -9.36 6.22 -5.90
C GLN A 125 -8.26 5.23 -5.50
N SER A 126 -7.16 5.17 -6.25
CA SER A 126 -6.05 4.27 -5.94
C SER A 126 -5.33 4.65 -4.65
N TYR A 127 -5.25 5.95 -4.34
CA TYR A 127 -4.74 6.41 -3.05
C TYR A 127 -5.62 5.95 -1.89
N PHE A 128 -6.94 5.97 -2.06
CA PHE A 128 -7.86 5.42 -1.08
C PHE A 128 -7.65 3.92 -0.87
N PHE A 129 -7.57 3.16 -1.96
CA PHE A 129 -7.33 1.71 -1.91
C PHE A 129 -5.95 1.36 -1.34
N GLY A 130 -4.92 2.13 -1.69
CA GLY A 130 -3.59 2.00 -1.12
C GLY A 130 -3.60 2.21 0.40
N ASN A 131 -4.28 3.24 0.88
CA ASN A 131 -4.42 3.48 2.32
C ASN A 131 -5.18 2.36 3.04
N LEU A 132 -6.20 1.74 2.42
CA LEU A 132 -6.85 0.56 2.99
C LEU A 132 -5.87 -0.60 3.16
N CYS A 133 -5.01 -0.84 2.16
CA CYS A 133 -3.96 -1.85 2.25
C CYS A 133 -2.95 -1.53 3.36
N MET A 134 -2.60 -0.26 3.53
CA MET A 134 -1.65 0.19 4.56
C MET A 134 -2.15 -0.03 5.98
N ILE A 135 -3.46 -0.12 6.24
CA ILE A 135 -4.01 -0.43 7.57
C ILE A 135 -3.47 -1.77 8.05
N GLU A 136 -3.58 -2.81 7.22
CA GLU A 136 -3.11 -4.15 7.60
C GLU A 136 -1.57 -4.22 7.72
N ILE A 137 -0.85 -3.48 6.86
CA ILE A 137 0.60 -3.37 6.94
C ILE A 137 1.01 -2.72 8.26
N ALA A 138 0.36 -1.62 8.64
CA ALA A 138 0.61 -0.93 9.90
C ALA A 138 0.30 -1.82 11.11
N GLU A 139 -0.80 -2.60 11.07
CA GLU A 139 -1.13 -3.58 12.11
C GLU A 139 -0.05 -4.67 12.20
N SER A 140 0.45 -5.16 11.06
CA SER A 140 1.55 -6.14 11.03
C SER A 140 2.83 -5.60 11.66
N MET A 141 3.11 -4.31 11.50
CA MET A 141 4.29 -3.66 12.11
C MET A 141 4.22 -3.65 13.64
N ASN A 142 3.03 -3.54 14.21
CA ASN A 142 2.83 -3.56 15.68
C ASN A 142 3.19 -4.91 16.32
N HIS A 143 3.33 -5.98 15.54
CA HIS A 143 3.77 -7.30 16.03
C HIS A 143 5.29 -7.44 16.06
N ILE A 144 6.03 -6.45 15.62
CA ILE A 144 7.49 -6.44 15.64
C ILE A 144 7.94 -5.82 16.95
N GLU A 145 8.67 -6.58 17.76
CA GLU A 145 9.08 -6.21 19.11
C GLU A 145 9.74 -4.83 19.16
N GLU A 146 10.61 -4.55 18.20
CA GLU A 146 11.35 -3.29 18.12
C GLU A 146 10.46 -2.08 17.77
N LEU A 147 9.25 -2.31 17.29
CA LEU A 147 8.29 -1.28 16.87
C LEU A 147 7.04 -1.20 17.76
N THR A 148 6.94 -2.02 18.81
CA THR A 148 5.76 -2.03 19.72
C THR A 148 5.56 -0.71 20.43
N GLU A 149 6.64 -0.02 20.79
CA GLU A 149 6.63 1.31 21.38
C GLU A 149 7.13 2.35 20.37
N SER A 150 6.40 2.49 19.26
CA SER A 150 6.75 3.44 18.20
C SER A 150 5.58 4.33 17.84
N ASP A 151 5.89 5.50 17.25
CA ASP A 151 4.90 6.39 16.66
C ASP A 151 5.06 6.36 15.13
N SER A 152 4.03 5.92 14.42
CA SER A 152 4.11 5.58 13.00
C SER A 152 3.19 6.43 12.15
N TYR A 153 3.70 6.95 11.07
CA TYR A 153 3.01 7.82 10.12
C TYR A 153 3.12 7.25 8.72
N PHE A 154 1.99 7.19 8.03
CA PHE A 154 1.90 6.63 6.68
C PHE A 154 1.23 7.61 5.72
N TYR A 155 1.77 7.71 4.53
CA TYR A 155 1.14 8.37 3.40
C TYR A 155 1.27 7.47 2.17
N VAL A 156 0.25 6.67 1.91
CA VAL A 156 0.26 5.62 0.87
C VAL A 156 1.41 4.65 1.13
N ASP A 157 2.46 4.66 0.30
CA ASP A 157 3.65 3.81 0.38
C ASP A 157 4.80 4.43 1.17
N ASP A 158 4.76 5.75 1.40
CA ASP A 158 5.73 6.43 2.26
C ASP A 158 5.40 6.19 3.74
N SER A 159 6.39 5.77 4.51
CA SER A 159 6.22 5.58 5.94
C SER A 159 7.41 6.10 6.74
N VAL A 160 7.09 6.75 7.85
CA VAL A 160 8.07 7.21 8.84
C VAL A 160 7.64 6.70 10.21
N VAL A 161 8.58 6.07 10.90
CA VAL A 161 8.39 5.52 12.24
C VAL A 161 9.41 6.13 13.19
N PHE A 162 8.93 6.67 14.29
CA PHE A 162 9.78 7.10 15.40
C PHE A 162 9.84 6.00 16.44
N ALA A 163 11.05 5.54 16.77
CA ALA A 163 11.28 4.44 17.69
C ALA A 163 12.42 4.75 18.66
N LYS A 164 12.61 3.88 19.64
CA LYS A 164 13.59 4.03 20.69
C LYS A 164 14.53 2.84 20.74
N ASN A 165 15.81 3.12 20.99
CA ASN A 165 16.83 2.09 21.24
C ASN A 165 17.07 1.11 20.08
N ILE A 166 16.84 1.53 18.84
CA ILE A 166 17.14 0.71 17.66
C ILE A 166 18.55 1.04 17.16
N ASP A 167 19.37 0.00 16.96
CA ASP A 167 20.69 0.16 16.34
C ASP A 167 20.52 0.53 14.85
N THR A 168 21.21 1.58 14.42
CA THR A 168 21.20 2.02 13.01
C THR A 168 21.69 0.94 12.04
N ASN A 169 22.55 0.02 12.51
CA ASN A 169 23.00 -1.13 11.72
C ASN A 169 21.95 -2.26 11.60
N PHE A 170 20.86 -2.13 12.33
CA PHE A 170 19.82 -3.16 12.38
C PHE A 170 18.84 -3.10 11.21
N PHE A 171 18.91 -2.07 10.35
CA PHE A 171 17.92 -1.82 9.29
C PHE A 171 17.64 -3.05 8.41
N GLY A 172 18.66 -3.75 7.94
CA GLY A 172 18.48 -4.96 7.12
C GLY A 172 17.66 -6.05 7.81
N LYS A 173 17.96 -6.32 9.09
CA LYS A 173 17.20 -7.30 9.89
C LYS A 173 15.78 -6.84 10.16
N LEU A 174 15.57 -5.53 10.36
CA LEU A 174 14.23 -4.98 10.54
C LEU A 174 13.38 -5.14 9.28
N ILE A 175 13.96 -4.89 8.10
CA ILE A 175 13.29 -5.12 6.81
C ILE A 175 12.94 -6.61 6.61
N GLU A 176 13.83 -7.54 6.98
CA GLU A 176 13.55 -8.98 6.93
C GLU A 176 12.37 -9.35 7.83
N LYS A 177 12.34 -8.85 9.08
CA LYS A 177 11.22 -9.06 9.99
C LYS A 177 9.91 -8.47 9.46
N LEU A 178 9.96 -7.24 8.95
CA LEU A 178 8.81 -6.57 8.33
C LEU A 178 8.28 -7.37 7.15
N ASN A 179 9.13 -7.79 6.23
CA ASN A 179 8.71 -8.57 5.07
C ASN A 179 8.12 -9.93 5.48
N SER A 180 8.67 -10.58 6.50
CA SER A 180 8.11 -11.82 7.04
C SER A 180 6.73 -11.59 7.64
N SER A 181 6.54 -10.49 8.38
CA SER A 181 5.25 -10.14 8.99
C SER A 181 4.17 -9.82 7.96
N ILE A 182 4.48 -9.10 6.87
CA ILE A 182 3.51 -8.71 5.86
C ILE A 182 3.25 -9.77 4.79
N THR A 183 4.00 -10.86 4.76
CA THR A 183 3.77 -11.96 3.81
C THR A 183 2.35 -12.51 3.90
N GLU A 184 1.78 -12.60 5.10
CA GLU A 184 0.40 -13.04 5.31
C GLU A 184 -0.62 -12.07 4.72
N VAL A 185 -0.33 -10.77 4.72
CA VAL A 185 -1.19 -9.72 4.15
C VAL A 185 -1.29 -9.83 2.63
N SER A 186 -0.24 -10.33 2.00
CA SER A 186 -0.13 -10.45 0.53
C SER A 186 -0.67 -11.76 -0.03
N LYS A 187 -1.15 -12.69 0.81
CA LYS A 187 -1.61 -14.00 0.34
C LYS A 187 -2.74 -13.91 -0.67
N LYS A 188 -2.80 -14.89 -1.54
CA LYS A 188 -3.90 -15.07 -2.49
C LYS A 188 -5.24 -15.08 -1.76
N GLU A 189 -6.14 -14.24 -2.20
CA GLU A 189 -7.53 -14.29 -1.80
C GLU A 189 -8.40 -14.83 -2.93
N LYS A 190 -9.40 -15.62 -2.55
CA LYS A 190 -10.49 -16.02 -3.45
C LYS A 190 -11.62 -15.01 -3.34
N LEU A 191 -12.30 -14.77 -4.45
CA LEU A 191 -13.55 -14.04 -4.44
C LEU A 191 -14.54 -14.73 -3.49
N LYS A 192 -15.15 -13.94 -2.62
CA LYS A 192 -16.23 -14.42 -1.74
C LYS A 192 -17.51 -14.65 -2.55
N GLU A 193 -18.52 -15.22 -1.91
CA GLU A 193 -19.77 -15.70 -2.48
C GLU A 193 -20.61 -14.63 -3.20
N TYR A 194 -20.21 -14.24 -4.39
CA TYR A 194 -20.98 -13.36 -5.27
C TYR A 194 -20.57 -13.54 -6.74
N PRO A 195 -21.41 -13.21 -7.70
CA PRO A 195 -21.07 -13.40 -9.11
C PRO A 195 -19.77 -12.66 -9.47
N ALA A 196 -18.76 -13.41 -9.89
CA ALA A 196 -17.51 -12.83 -10.35
C ALA A 196 -17.71 -12.08 -11.66
N LEU A 197 -17.04 -10.95 -11.82
CA LEU A 197 -16.95 -10.28 -13.10
C LEU A 197 -15.86 -10.94 -13.95
N GLY A 198 -15.99 -10.86 -15.28
CA GLY A 198 -15.07 -11.54 -16.19
C GLY A 198 -13.59 -11.19 -15.99
N HIS A 199 -13.29 -9.95 -15.59
CA HIS A 199 -11.94 -9.52 -15.29
C HIS A 199 -11.38 -10.22 -14.03
N GLU A 200 -12.18 -10.37 -12.98
CA GLU A 200 -11.80 -11.04 -11.74
C GLU A 200 -11.52 -12.53 -11.99
N LEU A 201 -12.36 -13.18 -12.79
CA LEU A 201 -12.14 -14.57 -13.21
C LEU A 201 -10.82 -14.73 -13.97
N LEU A 202 -10.51 -13.77 -14.85
CA LEU A 202 -9.27 -13.78 -15.61
C LEU A 202 -8.05 -13.64 -14.70
N LEU A 203 -8.07 -12.71 -13.74
CA LEU A 203 -6.98 -12.54 -12.79
C LEU A 203 -6.77 -13.80 -11.93
N GLN A 204 -7.85 -14.45 -11.51
CA GLN A 204 -7.76 -15.72 -10.80
C GLN A 204 -7.19 -16.85 -11.67
N ALA A 205 -7.62 -16.94 -12.93
CA ALA A 205 -7.14 -17.96 -13.87
C ALA A 205 -5.67 -17.79 -14.23
N LEU A 206 -5.14 -16.56 -14.21
CA LEU A 206 -3.74 -16.26 -14.47
C LEU A 206 -2.82 -16.57 -13.28
N ASP A 207 -3.38 -16.94 -12.15
CA ASP A 207 -2.63 -17.28 -10.93
C ASP A 207 -1.60 -16.22 -10.51
N ILE A 208 -1.94 -14.94 -10.69
CA ILE A 208 -1.07 -13.82 -10.39
C ILE A 208 -0.79 -13.79 -8.89
N THR A 209 0.49 -13.80 -8.55
CA THR A 209 0.92 -13.64 -7.17
C THR A 209 1.12 -12.15 -6.89
N TYR A 210 0.49 -11.68 -5.81
CA TYR A 210 0.67 -10.34 -5.29
C TYR A 210 1.55 -10.43 -4.04
N GLU A 211 2.65 -9.70 -4.03
CA GLU A 211 3.59 -9.71 -2.93
C GLU A 211 3.99 -8.28 -2.59
N ILE A 212 3.53 -7.82 -1.42
CA ILE A 212 3.92 -6.52 -0.89
C ILE A 212 5.21 -6.72 -0.11
N GLN A 213 6.23 -5.94 -0.43
CA GLN A 213 7.53 -5.99 0.20
C GLN A 213 8.06 -4.58 0.47
N PHE A 214 8.70 -4.41 1.62
CA PHE A 214 9.58 -3.27 1.85
C PHE A 214 10.86 -3.42 1.03
N HIS A 215 11.37 -2.32 0.52
CA HIS A 215 12.64 -2.33 -0.22
C HIS A 215 13.77 -2.86 0.67
N PRO A 216 14.48 -3.93 0.27
CA PRO A 216 15.55 -4.52 1.07
C PRO A 216 16.81 -3.64 1.11
N ASN A 217 17.00 -2.76 0.13
CA ASN A 217 18.22 -1.94 0.01
C ASN A 217 17.89 -0.54 -0.56
N GLY A 218 18.38 0.48 0.10
CA GLY A 218 18.67 1.79 -0.52
C GLY A 218 17.54 2.81 -0.58
N LYS A 219 16.31 2.48 -0.15
CA LYS A 219 15.18 3.44 -0.11
C LYS A 219 14.54 3.56 1.27
N GLY A 220 15.29 3.28 2.32
CA GLY A 220 14.87 3.47 3.68
C GLY A 220 16.11 3.63 4.55
N THR A 221 15.97 4.28 5.68
CA THR A 221 17.07 4.56 6.58
C THR A 221 16.63 4.50 8.04
N ILE A 222 17.57 4.18 8.92
CA ILE A 222 17.48 4.49 10.34
C ILE A 222 18.50 5.60 10.61
N CYS A 223 18.05 6.71 11.17
CA CYS A 223 18.94 7.79 11.58
C CYS A 223 18.58 8.29 12.99
N ASP A 224 19.55 8.92 13.64
CA ASP A 224 19.30 9.63 14.88
C ASP A 224 18.45 10.87 14.60
N ILE A 225 17.39 11.09 15.37
CA ILE A 225 16.54 12.29 15.25
C ILE A 225 17.36 13.59 15.31
N LYS A 226 18.47 13.60 16.06
CA LYS A 226 19.40 14.73 16.15
C LYS A 226 20.08 15.06 14.81
N ASP A 227 20.26 14.05 13.95
CA ASP A 227 20.94 14.20 12.66
C ASP A 227 20.00 14.61 11.55
N SER A 228 18.69 14.35 11.69
CA SER A 228 17.64 14.75 10.76
C SER A 228 17.54 16.28 10.58
N PHE A 229 18.04 17.07 11.52
CA PHE A 229 17.99 18.55 11.48
C PHE A 229 19.31 19.22 11.05
N LYS A 230 20.42 18.50 10.97
CA LYS A 230 21.73 19.09 10.61
C LYS A 230 21.78 19.71 9.21
N GLY A 231 20.81 19.44 8.36
CA GLY A 231 20.67 20.01 7.01
C GLY A 231 19.57 21.05 6.84
N MET A 232 18.77 21.34 7.88
CA MET A 232 17.63 22.25 7.79
C MET A 232 17.86 23.64 8.38
N ASP A 233 18.97 23.83 9.11
CA ASP A 233 19.33 25.12 9.73
C ASP A 233 20.38 25.90 8.91
N GLY A 234 20.47 25.63 7.61
CA GLY A 234 21.36 26.30 6.67
C GLY A 234 20.60 27.19 5.68
#